data_7727b8fa9fe020116c5c2a17d42f8d70
#
_entry.id   7727b8fa9fe020116c5c2a17d42f8d70
#
_cell.length_a   1.000
_cell.length_b   1.000
_cell.length_c   1.000
_cell.angle_alpha   90.00
_cell.angle_beta   90.00
_cell.angle_gamma   90.00
#
_symmetry.space_group_name_H-M   'P 1'
#
loop_
_entity.id
_entity.type
_entity.pdbx_description
1 polymer ?
#
loop_
_entity_poly.entity_id
_entity_poly.type
_entity_poly.pdbx_seq_one_letter_code
_entity_poly.pdbx_strand_id
1 'polypeptide(L)'
;LATSNAAISNPGLKPLELVPFVGALYKTVVLGSDASVHAAIAATAASDLAGDWEGTNGKPPVFSAGQVNLETLPQMGGALQVVNAEVNAISGNLAAVPNLPGLSALKSKATEQLDPAQAQLNAVTQMWPAIPDALGANGPKRYLVAGLNSAELLPTGGAPLSITVVRVDKGKIEVLASGQTSSDFFDVSGGNVPWLTWDHVKDNPVYGPSGKSVFVNSNLHPDFQVSGEEMARAWQAATGERINGVVALDTQAVASILAATGPLPVANEAPVTSENIAQRLLIDAYKGGGADLKQRHETNNKIMASLVTRAQSPAYLPKVARALIGLAPERHFQVNMRDPDLQGPLNSIDLTGALSDQVPDSDTFGVFTASSPNKVAVYQKRSIDRQVQV
;
A
#
# COMPACT_ATOMS: atom_id res chain seq x y z
N LEU A 1 20.20 -20.74 -23.86
CA LEU A 1 20.84 -19.80 -22.92
C LEU A 1 21.91 -20.49 -22.09
N ALA A 2 21.61 -21.59 -21.37
CA ALA A 2 22.60 -22.29 -20.55
C ALA A 2 23.83 -22.77 -21.34
N THR A 3 23.63 -23.31 -22.53
CA THR A 3 24.73 -23.73 -23.43
C THR A 3 25.56 -22.55 -23.96
N SER A 4 24.91 -21.43 -24.25
CA SER A 4 25.60 -20.20 -24.66
C SER A 4 26.41 -19.60 -23.52
N ASN A 5 25.86 -19.60 -22.30
CA ASN A 5 26.56 -19.14 -21.11
C ASN A 5 27.79 -20.01 -20.80
N ALA A 6 27.68 -21.34 -20.87
CA ALA A 6 28.79 -22.26 -20.68
C ALA A 6 29.93 -22.04 -21.71
N ALA A 7 29.61 -21.71 -22.95
CA ALA A 7 30.60 -21.39 -23.98
C ALA A 7 31.34 -20.07 -23.69
N ILE A 8 30.64 -19.05 -23.26
CA ILE A 8 31.20 -17.73 -22.93
C ILE A 8 32.03 -17.77 -21.65
N SER A 9 31.61 -18.55 -20.66
CA SER A 9 32.29 -18.72 -19.35
C SER A 9 33.37 -19.79 -19.38
N ASN A 10 33.84 -20.20 -20.58
CA ASN A 10 34.86 -21.24 -20.73
C ASN A 10 36.18 -20.84 -20.02
N PRO A 11 36.74 -21.73 -19.17
CA PRO A 11 38.00 -21.46 -18.46
C PRO A 11 39.15 -21.04 -19.36
N GLY A 12 39.18 -21.50 -20.64
CA GLY A 12 40.16 -21.11 -21.63
C GLY A 12 40.13 -19.62 -22.04
N LEU A 13 39.04 -18.92 -21.77
CA LEU A 13 38.88 -17.49 -22.03
C LEU A 13 39.24 -16.60 -20.82
N LYS A 14 39.42 -17.15 -19.62
CA LYS A 14 39.82 -16.39 -18.43
C LYS A 14 41.07 -15.51 -18.59
N PRO A 15 42.10 -15.89 -19.35
CA PRO A 15 43.23 -15.01 -19.54
C PRO A 15 42.89 -13.66 -20.22
N LEU A 16 41.74 -13.56 -20.89
CA LEU A 16 41.27 -12.30 -21.49
C LEU A 16 40.94 -11.26 -20.40
N GLU A 17 40.58 -11.68 -19.18
CA GLU A 17 40.31 -10.78 -18.06
C GLU A 17 41.54 -9.92 -17.67
N LEU A 18 42.75 -10.40 -17.98
CA LEU A 18 44.00 -9.72 -17.63
C LEU A 18 44.35 -8.61 -18.65
N VAL A 19 43.65 -8.54 -19.78
CA VAL A 19 43.91 -7.53 -20.82
C VAL A 19 43.02 -6.30 -20.57
N PRO A 20 43.60 -5.12 -20.29
CA PRO A 20 42.82 -3.90 -20.07
C PRO A 20 41.83 -3.67 -21.22
N PHE A 21 40.64 -3.19 -20.91
CA PHE A 21 39.49 -2.96 -21.81
C PHE A 21 38.87 -4.26 -22.37
N VAL A 22 39.69 -5.20 -22.92
CA VAL A 22 39.18 -6.49 -23.40
C VAL A 22 38.61 -7.32 -22.27
N GLY A 23 39.29 -7.37 -21.13
CA GLY A 23 38.81 -8.04 -19.93
C GLY A 23 37.51 -7.43 -19.39
N ALA A 24 37.37 -6.09 -19.42
CA ALA A 24 36.16 -5.42 -19.03
C ALA A 24 34.99 -5.75 -19.97
N LEU A 25 35.21 -5.78 -21.28
CA LEU A 25 34.22 -6.22 -22.26
C LEU A 25 33.83 -7.68 -22.08
N TYR A 26 34.84 -8.56 -21.95
CA TYR A 26 34.59 -9.99 -21.71
C TYR A 26 33.76 -10.19 -20.43
N LYS A 27 34.12 -9.55 -19.31
CA LYS A 27 33.36 -9.58 -18.05
C LYS A 27 31.93 -9.10 -18.23
N THR A 28 31.71 -8.02 -18.99
CA THR A 28 30.38 -7.50 -19.30
C THR A 28 29.54 -8.53 -20.05
N VAL A 29 30.11 -9.23 -21.03
CA VAL A 29 29.42 -10.27 -21.81
C VAL A 29 29.09 -11.48 -20.95
N VAL A 30 30.00 -11.92 -20.07
CA VAL A 30 29.78 -13.02 -19.13
C VAL A 30 28.63 -12.66 -18.18
N LEU A 31 28.71 -11.51 -17.52
CA LEU A 31 27.68 -11.06 -16.56
C LEU A 31 26.31 -10.86 -17.24
N GLY A 32 26.29 -10.36 -18.49
CA GLY A 32 25.06 -10.23 -19.26
C GLY A 32 24.44 -11.58 -19.64
N SER A 33 25.29 -12.56 -19.97
CA SER A 33 24.84 -13.92 -20.25
C SER A 33 24.30 -14.61 -19.00
N ASP A 34 24.97 -14.48 -17.85
CA ASP A 34 24.52 -14.99 -16.55
C ASP A 34 23.19 -14.36 -16.16
N ALA A 35 23.07 -13.02 -16.27
CA ALA A 35 21.82 -12.31 -16.02
C ALA A 35 20.67 -12.81 -16.90
N SER A 36 20.95 -13.20 -18.16
CA SER A 36 19.95 -13.76 -19.07
C SER A 36 19.45 -15.14 -18.63
N VAL A 37 20.33 -15.97 -18.05
CA VAL A 37 19.95 -17.27 -17.48
C VAL A 37 19.06 -17.06 -16.26
N HIS A 38 19.46 -16.19 -15.33
CA HIS A 38 18.67 -15.84 -14.16
C HIS A 38 17.30 -15.27 -14.55
N ALA A 39 17.26 -14.39 -15.58
CA ALA A 39 15.98 -13.85 -16.08
C ALA A 39 15.06 -14.95 -16.63
N ALA A 40 15.59 -15.96 -17.32
CA ALA A 40 14.78 -17.07 -17.81
C ALA A 40 14.22 -17.93 -16.66
N ILE A 41 15.00 -18.19 -15.63
CA ILE A 41 14.54 -18.93 -14.43
C ILE A 41 13.47 -18.11 -13.70
N ALA A 42 13.73 -16.82 -13.47
CA ALA A 42 12.77 -15.92 -12.85
C ALA A 42 11.44 -15.86 -13.61
N ALA A 43 11.50 -15.77 -14.94
CA ALA A 43 10.32 -15.74 -15.80
C ALA A 43 9.50 -17.05 -15.72
N THR A 44 10.17 -18.19 -15.63
CA THR A 44 9.50 -19.49 -15.45
C THR A 44 8.78 -19.54 -14.10
N ALA A 45 9.48 -19.20 -13.01
CA ALA A 45 8.90 -19.19 -11.67
C ALA A 45 7.77 -18.14 -11.54
N ALA A 46 7.90 -16.98 -12.20
CA ALA A 46 6.84 -15.98 -12.25
C ALA A 46 5.60 -16.47 -13.04
N SER A 47 5.81 -17.25 -14.11
CA SER A 47 4.72 -17.89 -14.85
C SER A 47 3.99 -18.93 -14.00
N ASP A 48 4.73 -19.73 -13.22
CA ASP A 48 4.14 -20.69 -12.29
C ASP A 48 3.32 -19.97 -11.21
N LEU A 49 3.85 -18.87 -10.66
CA LEU A 49 3.17 -18.01 -9.69
C LEU A 49 1.87 -17.42 -10.26
N ALA A 50 1.90 -16.96 -11.51
CA ALA A 50 0.70 -16.46 -12.20
C ALA A 50 -0.30 -17.58 -12.44
N GLY A 51 0.16 -18.79 -12.82
CA GLY A 51 -0.68 -19.95 -12.99
C GLY A 51 -1.35 -20.40 -11.69
N ASP A 52 -0.63 -20.39 -10.57
CA ASP A 52 -1.20 -20.67 -9.24
C ASP A 52 -2.21 -19.58 -8.83
N TRP A 53 -1.96 -18.31 -9.16
CA TRP A 53 -2.89 -17.21 -8.91
C TRP A 53 -4.21 -17.38 -9.67
N GLU A 54 -4.13 -17.71 -10.93
CA GLU A 54 -5.30 -17.85 -11.83
C GLU A 54 -6.02 -19.19 -11.68
N GLY A 55 -5.40 -20.18 -11.05
CA GLY A 55 -5.94 -21.53 -10.96
C GLY A 55 -5.84 -22.30 -12.27
N THR A 56 -4.76 -22.15 -13.01
CA THR A 56 -4.46 -22.95 -14.20
C THR A 56 -3.92 -24.33 -13.83
N ASN A 57 -3.83 -25.26 -14.79
CA ASN A 57 -3.33 -26.62 -14.58
C ASN A 57 -4.13 -27.48 -13.59
N GLY A 58 -5.45 -27.27 -13.51
CA GLY A 58 -6.35 -28.08 -12.68
C GLY A 58 -6.32 -27.76 -11.17
N LYS A 59 -5.62 -26.69 -10.78
CA LYS A 59 -5.64 -26.17 -9.41
C LYS A 59 -6.75 -25.11 -9.26
N PRO A 60 -7.37 -25.00 -8.07
CA PRO A 60 -8.27 -23.86 -7.80
C PRO A 60 -7.48 -22.54 -7.77
N PRO A 61 -8.08 -21.43 -8.19
CA PRO A 61 -7.43 -20.12 -8.08
C PRO A 61 -7.17 -19.77 -6.62
N VAL A 62 -6.12 -18.97 -6.38
CA VAL A 62 -5.77 -18.48 -5.03
C VAL A 62 -6.92 -17.71 -4.41
N PHE A 63 -7.67 -16.97 -5.21
CA PHE A 63 -8.79 -16.19 -4.74
C PHE A 63 -10.06 -16.53 -5.53
N SER A 64 -11.11 -16.94 -4.83
CA SER A 64 -12.42 -17.19 -5.44
C SER A 64 -13.54 -16.91 -4.45
N ALA A 65 -14.66 -16.36 -4.92
CA ALA A 65 -15.86 -16.12 -4.12
C ALA A 65 -15.64 -15.40 -2.78
N GLY A 66 -14.71 -14.43 -2.74
CA GLY A 66 -14.42 -13.68 -1.51
C GLY A 66 -13.52 -14.42 -0.51
N GLN A 67 -12.90 -15.51 -0.94
CA GLN A 67 -12.02 -16.31 -0.10
C GLN A 67 -10.66 -16.55 -0.76
N VAL A 68 -9.59 -16.42 0.03
CA VAL A 68 -8.24 -16.84 -0.33
C VAL A 68 -8.07 -18.32 0.01
N ASN A 69 -7.58 -19.10 -0.93
CA ASN A 69 -7.21 -20.50 -0.69
C ASN A 69 -5.85 -20.54 0.03
N LEU A 70 -5.87 -20.76 1.35
CA LEU A 70 -4.67 -20.78 2.17
C LEU A 70 -3.74 -21.95 1.84
N GLU A 71 -4.25 -23.04 1.27
CA GLU A 71 -3.46 -24.23 0.94
C GLU A 71 -2.51 -24.00 -0.25
N THR A 72 -2.80 -23.01 -1.10
CA THR A 72 -1.93 -22.67 -2.24
C THR A 72 -0.77 -21.76 -1.85
N LEU A 73 -0.86 -21.03 -0.73
CA LEU A 73 0.13 -20.03 -0.32
C LEU A 73 1.55 -20.59 -0.12
N PRO A 74 1.77 -21.80 0.46
CA PRO A 74 3.12 -22.34 0.59
C PRO A 74 3.83 -22.56 -0.74
N GLN A 75 3.12 -23.02 -1.77
CA GLN A 75 3.69 -23.25 -3.11
C GLN A 75 4.05 -21.90 -3.77
N MET A 76 3.16 -20.92 -3.66
CA MET A 76 3.42 -19.57 -4.14
C MET A 76 4.62 -18.93 -3.43
N GLY A 77 4.75 -19.16 -2.13
CA GLY A 77 5.93 -18.70 -1.36
C GLY A 77 7.23 -19.28 -1.90
N GLY A 78 7.25 -20.56 -2.29
CA GLY A 78 8.39 -21.21 -2.92
C GLY A 78 8.75 -20.56 -4.28
N ALA A 79 7.76 -20.38 -5.15
CA ALA A 79 7.96 -19.71 -6.43
C ALA A 79 8.43 -18.25 -6.26
N LEU A 80 7.87 -17.53 -5.30
CA LEU A 80 8.26 -16.16 -4.96
C LEU A 80 9.73 -16.09 -4.50
N GLN A 81 10.17 -17.03 -3.67
CA GLN A 81 11.57 -17.11 -3.22
C GLN A 81 12.52 -17.33 -4.41
N VAL A 82 12.15 -18.19 -5.36
CA VAL A 82 12.95 -18.41 -6.58
C VAL A 82 13.03 -17.10 -7.39
N VAL A 83 11.90 -16.46 -7.67
CA VAL A 83 11.88 -15.19 -8.41
C VAL A 83 12.76 -14.15 -7.72
N ASN A 84 12.65 -14.04 -6.40
CA ASN A 84 13.44 -13.09 -5.61
C ASN A 84 14.94 -13.38 -5.66
N ALA A 85 15.35 -14.63 -5.52
CA ALA A 85 16.75 -15.03 -5.61
C ALA A 85 17.35 -14.72 -6.99
N GLU A 86 16.61 -15.00 -8.06
CA GLU A 86 17.04 -14.77 -9.43
C GLU A 86 17.12 -13.27 -9.77
N VAL A 87 16.16 -12.46 -9.31
CA VAL A 87 16.20 -11.00 -9.47
C VAL A 87 17.38 -10.40 -8.70
N ASN A 88 17.66 -10.89 -7.49
CA ASN A 88 18.83 -10.46 -6.73
C ASN A 88 20.16 -10.83 -7.45
N ALA A 89 20.22 -12.00 -8.09
CA ALA A 89 21.39 -12.39 -8.89
C ALA A 89 21.56 -11.49 -10.12
N ILE A 90 20.47 -11.13 -10.82
CA ILE A 90 20.50 -10.18 -11.94
C ILE A 90 21.03 -8.82 -11.47
N SER A 91 20.52 -8.31 -10.35
CA SER A 91 20.97 -7.03 -9.77
C SER A 91 22.46 -7.07 -9.40
N GLY A 92 22.90 -8.17 -8.77
CA GLY A 92 24.33 -8.40 -8.48
C GLY A 92 25.20 -8.41 -9.74
N ASN A 93 24.79 -9.10 -10.78
CA ASN A 93 25.48 -9.12 -12.06
C ASN A 93 25.54 -7.71 -12.69
N LEU A 94 24.44 -6.97 -12.67
CA LEU A 94 24.37 -5.60 -13.17
C LEU A 94 25.32 -4.67 -12.40
N ALA A 95 25.34 -4.77 -11.07
CA ALA A 95 26.24 -4.00 -10.21
C ALA A 95 27.72 -4.29 -10.55
N ALA A 96 28.05 -5.54 -10.84
CA ALA A 96 29.42 -6.00 -11.17
C ALA A 96 29.88 -5.64 -12.59
N VAL A 97 28.99 -5.17 -13.48
CA VAL A 97 29.37 -4.70 -14.82
C VAL A 97 30.35 -3.53 -14.69
N PRO A 98 31.53 -3.61 -15.35
CA PRO A 98 32.52 -2.52 -15.33
C PRO A 98 31.95 -1.21 -15.92
N ASN A 99 32.42 -0.09 -15.40
CA ASN A 99 32.06 1.23 -15.94
C ASN A 99 32.87 1.48 -17.24
N LEU A 100 32.26 1.15 -18.36
CA LEU A 100 32.81 1.40 -19.68
C LEU A 100 32.14 2.59 -20.35
N PRO A 101 32.87 3.39 -21.14
CA PRO A 101 32.27 4.45 -21.95
C PRO A 101 31.12 3.92 -22.81
N GLY A 102 29.97 4.58 -22.74
CA GLY A 102 28.75 4.18 -23.46
C GLY A 102 27.86 3.14 -22.79
N LEU A 103 28.34 2.40 -21.75
CA LEU A 103 27.54 1.45 -20.99
C LEU A 103 27.01 2.02 -19.66
N SER A 104 27.64 3.07 -19.14
CA SER A 104 27.25 3.66 -17.85
C SER A 104 25.80 4.15 -17.83
N ALA A 105 25.34 4.81 -18.88
CA ALA A 105 23.96 5.28 -19.00
C ALA A 105 22.94 4.12 -19.05
N LEU A 106 23.28 3.03 -19.77
CA LEU A 106 22.43 1.83 -19.82
C LEU A 106 22.38 1.13 -18.47
N LYS A 107 23.52 1.02 -17.79
CA LYS A 107 23.60 0.47 -16.43
C LYS A 107 22.75 1.28 -15.46
N SER A 108 22.90 2.61 -15.43
CA SER A 108 22.09 3.48 -14.55
C SER A 108 20.59 3.32 -14.81
N LYS A 109 20.19 3.33 -16.08
CA LYS A 109 18.77 3.15 -16.43
C LYS A 109 18.23 1.77 -16.06
N ALA A 110 19.01 0.71 -16.20
CA ALA A 110 18.61 -0.63 -15.79
C ALA A 110 18.50 -0.74 -14.27
N THR A 111 19.44 -0.16 -13.51
CA THR A 111 19.41 -0.09 -12.05
C THR A 111 18.19 0.70 -11.58
N GLU A 112 17.92 1.87 -12.12
CA GLU A 112 16.77 2.72 -11.78
C GLU A 112 15.43 1.98 -11.95
N GLN A 113 15.30 1.09 -12.92
CA GLN A 113 14.10 0.29 -13.15
C GLN A 113 14.04 -0.95 -12.27
N LEU A 114 15.19 -1.56 -11.98
CA LEU A 114 15.27 -2.83 -11.24
C LEU A 114 15.16 -2.64 -9.72
N ASP A 115 15.80 -1.60 -9.17
CA ASP A 115 15.88 -1.41 -7.72
C ASP A 115 14.51 -1.31 -7.03
N PRO A 116 13.53 -0.54 -7.54
CA PRO A 116 12.19 -0.49 -6.92
C PRO A 116 11.47 -1.84 -6.97
N ALA A 117 11.58 -2.55 -8.11
CA ALA A 117 10.96 -3.87 -8.27
C ALA A 117 11.60 -4.91 -7.34
N GLN A 118 12.92 -4.87 -7.19
CA GLN A 118 13.66 -5.71 -6.26
C GLN A 118 13.29 -5.43 -4.81
N ALA A 119 13.19 -4.15 -4.42
CA ALA A 119 12.78 -3.77 -3.07
C ALA A 119 11.38 -4.31 -2.75
N GLN A 120 10.42 -4.13 -3.65
CA GLN A 120 9.06 -4.65 -3.50
C GLN A 120 9.04 -6.18 -3.40
N LEU A 121 9.80 -6.87 -4.24
CA LEU A 121 9.87 -8.34 -4.25
C LEU A 121 10.52 -8.87 -2.97
N ASN A 122 11.58 -8.23 -2.48
CA ASN A 122 12.20 -8.54 -1.19
C ASN A 122 11.19 -8.37 -0.04
N ALA A 123 10.47 -7.25 0.00
CA ALA A 123 9.47 -6.99 1.04
C ALA A 123 8.35 -8.04 1.03
N VAL A 124 7.79 -8.35 -0.15
CA VAL A 124 6.76 -9.39 -0.29
C VAL A 124 7.28 -10.75 0.14
N THR A 125 8.51 -11.11 -0.24
CA THR A 125 9.13 -12.39 0.13
C THR A 125 9.35 -12.48 1.65
N GLN A 126 9.76 -11.38 2.29
CA GLN A 126 9.97 -11.33 3.75
C GLN A 126 8.67 -11.45 4.53
N MET A 127 7.58 -10.78 4.10
CA MET A 127 6.30 -10.86 4.79
C MET A 127 5.49 -12.11 4.46
N TRP A 128 5.87 -12.88 3.42
CA TRP A 128 5.09 -14.02 2.95
C TRP A 128 4.77 -15.06 4.04
N PRO A 129 5.68 -15.42 4.94
CA PRO A 129 5.38 -16.36 6.02
C PRO A 129 4.28 -15.89 6.99
N ALA A 130 4.08 -14.57 7.14
CA ALA A 130 3.06 -14.00 8.01
C ALA A 130 1.69 -13.86 7.31
N ILE A 131 1.64 -13.93 5.97
CA ILE A 131 0.41 -13.77 5.18
C ILE A 131 -0.70 -14.77 5.58
N PRO A 132 -0.44 -16.08 5.80
CA PRO A 132 -1.50 -17.00 6.21
C PRO A 132 -2.16 -16.58 7.52
N ASP A 133 -1.40 -16.13 8.52
CA ASP A 133 -1.96 -15.66 9.80
C ASP A 133 -2.71 -14.34 9.63
N ALA A 134 -2.21 -13.41 8.83
CA ALA A 134 -2.93 -12.18 8.46
C ALA A 134 -4.27 -12.48 7.76
N LEU A 135 -4.33 -13.59 7.04
CA LEU A 135 -5.55 -14.09 6.39
C LEU A 135 -6.40 -14.99 7.30
N GLY A 136 -6.10 -15.02 8.60
CA GLY A 136 -6.92 -15.71 9.59
C GLY A 136 -6.71 -17.21 9.68
N ALA A 137 -5.58 -17.75 9.25
CA ALA A 137 -5.26 -19.18 9.37
C ALA A 137 -5.31 -19.67 10.83
N ASN A 138 -4.80 -18.85 11.76
CA ASN A 138 -4.73 -19.15 13.19
C ASN A 138 -5.86 -18.50 14.02
N GLY A 139 -6.90 -17.99 13.37
CA GLY A 139 -8.04 -17.34 13.97
C GLY A 139 -8.39 -16.01 13.30
N PRO A 140 -9.60 -15.50 13.55
CA PRO A 140 -10.10 -14.33 12.84
C PRO A 140 -9.28 -13.08 13.14
N LYS A 141 -9.00 -12.31 12.08
CA LYS A 141 -8.36 -11.00 12.13
C LYS A 141 -9.37 -9.92 11.77
N ARG A 142 -9.20 -8.72 12.33
CA ARG A 142 -10.01 -7.54 11.99
C ARG A 142 -9.12 -6.41 11.53
N TYR A 143 -9.55 -5.74 10.48
CA TYR A 143 -8.87 -4.61 9.88
C TYR A 143 -9.82 -3.43 9.74
N LEU A 144 -9.32 -2.22 9.96
CA LEU A 144 -10.03 -0.99 9.64
C LEU A 144 -9.57 -0.48 8.28
N VAL A 145 -10.51 -0.17 7.42
CA VAL A 145 -10.26 0.62 6.21
C VAL A 145 -10.81 2.02 6.46
N ALA A 146 -9.92 2.98 6.67
CA ALA A 146 -10.25 4.35 6.98
C ALA A 146 -10.30 5.19 5.69
N GLY A 147 -11.45 5.74 5.38
CA GLY A 147 -11.63 6.72 4.31
C GLY A 147 -11.30 8.12 4.83
N LEU A 148 -10.20 8.68 4.34
CA LEU A 148 -9.72 10.00 4.73
C LEU A 148 -10.37 11.07 3.87
N ASN A 149 -10.99 12.05 4.52
CA ASN A 149 -11.56 13.21 3.84
C ASN A 149 -10.52 14.32 3.70
N SER A 150 -9.94 14.46 2.53
CA SER A 150 -8.93 15.48 2.24
C SER A 150 -9.47 16.92 2.22
N ALA A 151 -10.79 17.15 2.24
CA ALA A 151 -11.36 18.49 2.46
C ALA A 151 -11.20 18.95 3.92
N GLU A 152 -11.12 18.02 4.87
CA GLU A 152 -10.78 18.24 6.28
C GLU A 152 -9.36 17.74 6.52
N LEU A 153 -8.38 18.53 6.07
CA LEU A 153 -7.00 18.09 5.99
C LEU A 153 -6.38 17.90 7.38
N LEU A 154 -5.87 16.69 7.61
CA LEU A 154 -5.01 16.31 8.71
C LEU A 154 -3.63 15.86 8.17
N PRO A 155 -2.60 15.77 9.00
CA PRO A 155 -1.22 15.53 8.54
C PRO A 155 -1.00 14.31 7.67
N THR A 156 -1.79 13.25 7.80
CA THR A 156 -1.69 12.03 6.99
C THR A 156 -2.67 11.97 5.81
N GLY A 157 -3.25 13.10 5.38
CA GLY A 157 -4.06 13.17 4.17
C GLY A 157 -5.54 13.51 4.39
N GLY A 158 -6.04 13.51 5.63
CA GLY A 158 -7.40 13.96 5.93
C GLY A 158 -8.03 13.33 7.16
N ALA A 159 -9.22 13.83 7.52
CA ALA A 159 -9.98 13.31 8.64
C ALA A 159 -10.57 11.92 8.32
N PRO A 160 -10.44 10.92 9.20
CA PRO A 160 -11.01 9.59 9.03
C PRO A 160 -12.52 9.62 9.28
N LEU A 161 -13.28 10.12 8.31
CA LEU A 161 -14.73 10.30 8.43
C LEU A 161 -15.54 9.05 8.11
N SER A 162 -14.99 8.08 7.41
CA SER A 162 -15.63 6.80 7.14
C SER A 162 -14.73 5.63 7.52
N ILE A 163 -15.35 4.60 8.05
CA ILE A 163 -14.68 3.36 8.45
C ILE A 163 -15.41 2.18 7.82
N THR A 164 -14.65 1.25 7.27
CA THR A 164 -15.12 -0.08 6.94
C THR A 164 -14.38 -1.10 7.78
N VAL A 165 -15.11 -1.94 8.49
CA VAL A 165 -14.55 -3.02 9.30
C VAL A 165 -14.55 -4.29 8.48
N VAL A 166 -13.38 -4.86 8.28
CA VAL A 166 -13.18 -6.10 7.54
C VAL A 166 -12.73 -7.19 8.49
N ARG A 167 -13.41 -8.33 8.45
CA ARG A 167 -12.99 -9.57 9.11
C ARG A 167 -12.39 -10.50 8.09
N VAL A 168 -11.28 -11.11 8.46
CA VAL A 168 -10.68 -12.20 7.66
C VAL A 168 -10.54 -13.43 8.55
N ASP A 169 -11.10 -14.55 8.11
CA ASP A 169 -11.14 -15.79 8.89
C ASP A 169 -10.98 -16.98 7.92
N LYS A 170 -9.90 -17.74 8.08
CA LYS A 170 -9.57 -18.87 7.20
C LYS A 170 -9.59 -18.50 5.71
N GLY A 171 -9.02 -17.33 5.40
CA GLY A 171 -8.99 -16.79 4.04
C GLY A 171 -10.28 -16.10 3.58
N LYS A 172 -11.41 -16.28 4.27
CA LYS A 172 -12.68 -15.61 3.93
C LYS A 172 -12.63 -14.16 4.36
N ILE A 173 -12.85 -13.26 3.42
CA ILE A 173 -12.88 -11.81 3.65
C ILE A 173 -14.34 -11.35 3.70
N GLU A 174 -14.72 -10.70 4.79
CA GLU A 174 -16.07 -10.27 5.06
C GLU A 174 -16.11 -8.82 5.55
N VAL A 175 -16.93 -8.00 4.90
CA VAL A 175 -17.23 -6.66 5.39
C VAL A 175 -18.27 -6.78 6.50
N LEU A 176 -17.89 -6.48 7.74
CA LEU A 176 -18.80 -6.55 8.88
C LEU A 176 -19.68 -5.31 9.00
N ALA A 177 -19.07 -4.14 8.78
CA ALA A 177 -19.75 -2.87 8.87
C ALA A 177 -19.03 -1.83 7.98
N SER A 178 -19.79 -0.87 7.48
CA SER A 178 -19.25 0.30 6.79
C SER A 178 -20.14 1.49 7.11
N GLY A 179 -19.54 2.60 7.52
CA GLY A 179 -20.31 3.77 7.93
C GLY A 179 -19.46 5.00 8.18
N GLN A 180 -20.17 6.08 8.52
CA GLN A 180 -19.53 7.33 8.96
C GLN A 180 -19.10 7.22 10.41
N THR A 181 -17.91 7.68 10.70
CA THR A 181 -17.28 7.56 12.02
C THR A 181 -18.14 8.23 13.11
N SER A 182 -18.75 9.37 12.83
CA SER A 182 -19.47 10.16 13.80
C SER A 182 -20.96 9.79 13.97
N SER A 183 -21.59 9.18 12.97
CA SER A 183 -23.03 8.90 13.01
C SER A 183 -23.39 7.43 13.15
N ASP A 184 -22.58 6.55 12.55
CA ASP A 184 -22.96 5.16 12.40
C ASP A 184 -22.27 4.25 13.42
N PHE A 185 -21.08 4.63 13.89
CA PHE A 185 -20.30 3.82 14.83
C PHE A 185 -20.32 4.33 16.26
N PHE A 186 -20.52 5.62 16.49
CA PHE A 186 -20.35 6.21 17.82
C PHE A 186 -21.61 6.88 18.36
N ASP A 187 -22.79 6.51 17.89
CA ASP A 187 -24.11 7.00 18.34
C ASP A 187 -24.10 8.44 18.88
N VAL A 188 -24.00 9.39 17.97
CA VAL A 188 -24.11 10.82 18.28
C VAL A 188 -25.57 11.29 18.29
N SER A 189 -26.52 10.39 18.60
CA SER A 189 -27.92 10.74 18.78
C SER A 189 -28.02 11.76 19.91
N GLY A 190 -28.46 12.96 19.59
CA GLY A 190 -28.53 14.07 20.52
C GLY A 190 -27.37 15.07 20.52
N GLY A 191 -26.46 15.00 19.51
CA GLY A 191 -25.37 15.98 19.33
C GLY A 191 -24.18 15.76 20.27
N ASN A 192 -24.16 14.67 21.03
CA ASN A 192 -23.04 14.31 21.88
C ASN A 192 -22.00 13.54 21.07
N VAL A 193 -20.87 14.18 20.76
CA VAL A 193 -19.70 13.49 20.23
C VAL A 193 -19.13 12.58 21.31
N PRO A 194 -18.94 11.27 21.08
CA PRO A 194 -18.38 10.39 22.09
C PRO A 194 -16.93 10.76 22.37
N TRP A 195 -16.67 11.17 23.59
CA TRP A 195 -15.34 11.45 24.10
C TRP A 195 -14.71 10.14 24.56
N LEU A 196 -13.64 9.73 23.85
CA LEU A 196 -12.90 8.50 24.10
C LEU A 196 -11.62 8.79 24.87
N THR A 197 -11.20 7.80 25.65
CA THR A 197 -9.89 7.78 26.30
C THR A 197 -9.13 6.53 25.84
N TRP A 198 -7.92 6.70 25.38
CA TRP A 198 -6.96 5.62 25.12
C TRP A 198 -5.57 6.02 25.63
N ASP A 199 -4.64 5.10 25.71
CA ASP A 199 -3.40 5.25 26.47
C ASP A 199 -2.61 6.55 26.19
N HIS A 200 -2.49 6.93 24.92
CA HIS A 200 -1.69 8.09 24.54
C HIS A 200 -2.43 9.43 24.64
N VAL A 201 -3.75 9.43 24.80
CA VAL A 201 -4.54 10.67 24.91
C VAL A 201 -4.28 11.40 26.21
N LYS A 202 -4.05 10.64 27.30
CA LYS A 202 -3.86 11.21 28.65
C LYS A 202 -2.65 12.12 28.76
N ASP A 203 -1.58 11.77 28.05
CA ASP A 203 -0.25 12.36 28.22
C ASP A 203 0.17 13.24 27.03
N ASN A 204 -0.69 13.33 26.01
CA ASN A 204 -0.36 14.08 24.80
C ASN A 204 -1.36 15.23 24.58
N PRO A 205 -0.91 16.49 24.76
CA PRO A 205 -1.77 17.67 24.61
C PRO A 205 -2.28 17.88 23.19
N VAL A 206 -1.70 17.20 22.18
CA VAL A 206 -2.17 17.24 20.80
C VAL A 206 -3.59 16.70 20.67
N TYR A 207 -3.97 15.73 21.52
CA TYR A 207 -5.31 15.13 21.48
C TYR A 207 -6.34 15.85 22.37
N GLY A 208 -5.89 16.78 23.19
CA GLY A 208 -6.75 17.64 24.01
C GLY A 208 -6.38 17.66 25.50
N PRO A 209 -6.65 18.78 26.18
CA PRO A 209 -6.23 18.99 27.57
C PRO A 209 -7.05 18.16 28.59
N SER A 210 -8.17 17.54 28.18
CA SER A 210 -9.06 16.80 29.09
C SER A 210 -8.67 15.32 29.27
N GLY A 211 -7.63 14.83 28.62
CA GLY A 211 -7.30 13.41 28.56
C GLY A 211 -8.34 12.55 27.82
N LYS A 212 -9.18 13.21 27.02
CA LYS A 212 -10.20 12.59 26.17
C LYS A 212 -10.15 13.21 24.79
N SER A 213 -10.46 12.43 23.78
CA SER A 213 -10.51 12.90 22.40
C SER A 213 -11.64 12.21 21.62
N VAL A 214 -11.86 12.64 20.39
CA VAL A 214 -12.80 12.02 19.47
C VAL A 214 -12.03 11.15 18.50
N PHE A 215 -12.67 10.12 17.93
CA PHE A 215 -12.01 9.18 17.01
C PHE A 215 -11.28 9.88 15.85
N VAL A 216 -11.88 10.93 15.29
CA VAL A 216 -11.29 11.68 14.17
C VAL A 216 -9.89 12.22 14.51
N ASN A 217 -9.64 12.58 15.75
CA ASN A 217 -8.35 13.09 16.21
C ASN A 217 -7.26 12.01 16.34
N SER A 218 -7.60 10.74 16.19
CA SER A 218 -6.60 9.67 16.12
C SER A 218 -5.64 9.82 14.92
N ASN A 219 -5.97 10.67 13.94
CA ASN A 219 -5.16 10.95 12.76
C ASN A 219 -4.42 12.30 12.83
N LEU A 220 -3.99 12.72 14.00
CA LEU A 220 -3.28 14.01 14.18
C LEU A 220 -1.75 13.91 14.07
N HIS A 221 -1.18 12.73 14.23
CA HIS A 221 0.26 12.56 14.10
C HIS A 221 0.67 12.47 12.62
N PRO A 222 1.76 13.13 12.18
CA PRO A 222 2.18 13.09 10.79
C PRO A 222 2.77 11.74 10.35
N ASP A 223 3.30 10.95 11.30
CA ASP A 223 3.69 9.57 11.05
C ASP A 223 2.46 8.67 11.09
N PHE A 224 2.17 7.99 9.98
CA PHE A 224 0.97 7.16 9.92
C PHE A 224 1.11 5.85 10.73
N GLN A 225 2.31 5.38 11.02
CA GLN A 225 2.47 4.25 11.94
C GLN A 225 1.89 4.61 13.33
N VAL A 226 2.13 5.85 13.77
CA VAL A 226 1.54 6.36 15.02
C VAL A 226 0.04 6.57 14.86
N SER A 227 -0.40 7.31 13.83
CA SER A 227 -1.82 7.57 13.61
C SER A 227 -2.64 6.30 13.38
N GLY A 228 -2.12 5.31 12.66
CA GLY A 228 -2.79 4.03 12.45
C GLY A 228 -2.94 3.23 13.74
N GLU A 229 -1.92 3.23 14.60
CA GLU A 229 -2.00 2.61 15.93
C GLU A 229 -3.00 3.34 16.83
N GLU A 230 -3.03 4.69 16.80
CA GLU A 230 -4.01 5.50 17.53
C GLU A 230 -5.44 5.22 17.06
N MET A 231 -5.67 5.08 15.74
CA MET A 231 -6.98 4.67 15.22
C MET A 231 -7.41 3.31 15.75
N ALA A 232 -6.50 2.33 15.76
CA ALA A 232 -6.79 0.99 16.26
C ALA A 232 -7.09 1.01 17.78
N ARG A 233 -6.38 1.83 18.56
CA ARG A 233 -6.62 2.02 20.02
C ARG A 233 -7.91 2.76 20.29
N ALA A 234 -8.20 3.83 19.55
CA ALA A 234 -9.44 4.56 19.65
C ALA A 234 -10.65 3.67 19.33
N TRP A 235 -10.55 2.83 18.29
CA TRP A 235 -11.57 1.85 17.96
C TRP A 235 -11.78 0.85 19.10
N GLN A 236 -10.70 0.29 19.62
CA GLN A 236 -10.77 -0.66 20.74
C GLN A 236 -11.36 -0.02 22.00
N ALA A 237 -11.04 1.24 22.28
CA ALA A 237 -11.62 1.98 23.41
C ALA A 237 -13.12 2.21 23.24
N ALA A 238 -13.59 2.41 22.02
CA ALA A 238 -14.99 2.65 21.70
C ALA A 238 -15.85 1.39 21.67
N THR A 239 -15.29 0.29 21.14
CA THR A 239 -16.05 -0.93 20.80
C THR A 239 -15.67 -2.16 21.62
N GLY A 240 -14.53 -2.13 22.29
CA GLY A 240 -13.91 -3.30 22.92
C GLY A 240 -13.21 -4.25 21.94
N GLU A 241 -13.34 -4.03 20.64
CA GLU A 241 -12.80 -4.90 19.61
C GLU A 241 -11.33 -4.59 19.26
N ARG A 242 -10.51 -5.63 19.25
CA ARG A 242 -9.11 -5.50 18.82
C ARG A 242 -9.00 -5.45 17.30
N ILE A 243 -8.21 -4.52 16.80
CA ILE A 243 -7.87 -4.37 15.39
C ILE A 243 -6.44 -4.86 15.15
N ASN A 244 -6.23 -5.59 14.06
CA ASN A 244 -4.93 -6.17 13.67
C ASN A 244 -4.14 -5.26 12.71
N GLY A 245 -4.81 -4.34 12.04
CA GLY A 245 -4.18 -3.36 11.18
C GLY A 245 -5.18 -2.32 10.67
N VAL A 246 -4.65 -1.20 10.20
CA VAL A 246 -5.41 -0.07 9.64
C VAL A 246 -4.87 0.22 8.26
N VAL A 247 -5.78 0.36 7.30
CA VAL A 247 -5.50 0.81 5.94
C VAL A 247 -6.17 2.16 5.75
N ALA A 248 -5.43 3.18 5.38
CA ALA A 248 -5.97 4.50 5.10
C ALA A 248 -5.93 4.79 3.60
N LEU A 249 -7.05 5.29 3.11
CA LEU A 249 -7.28 5.65 1.72
C LEU A 249 -7.86 7.05 1.66
N ASP A 250 -7.24 7.95 0.95
CA ASP A 250 -7.85 9.24 0.65
C ASP A 250 -8.64 9.22 -0.67
N THR A 251 -9.18 10.36 -1.06
CA THR A 251 -9.99 10.47 -2.27
C THR A 251 -9.21 10.14 -3.56
N GLN A 252 -7.89 10.38 -3.57
CA GLN A 252 -7.03 10.06 -4.72
C GLN A 252 -6.83 8.55 -4.86
N ALA A 253 -6.63 7.87 -3.74
CA ALA A 253 -6.57 6.41 -3.73
C ALA A 253 -7.89 5.79 -4.22
N VAL A 254 -9.02 6.32 -3.78
CA VAL A 254 -10.36 5.89 -4.25
C VAL A 254 -10.52 6.11 -5.75
N ALA A 255 -10.08 7.27 -6.28
CA ALA A 255 -10.07 7.55 -7.71
C ALA A 255 -9.23 6.53 -8.49
N SER A 256 -8.06 6.17 -7.97
CA SER A 256 -7.17 5.18 -8.60
C SER A 256 -7.74 3.76 -8.60
N ILE A 257 -8.46 3.37 -7.53
CA ILE A 257 -9.21 2.10 -7.53
C ILE A 257 -10.27 2.11 -8.63
N LEU A 258 -11.01 3.20 -8.80
CA LEU A 258 -12.01 3.33 -9.87
C LEU A 258 -11.37 3.31 -11.26
N ALA A 259 -10.21 3.94 -11.44
CA ALA A 259 -9.47 3.86 -12.70
C ALA A 259 -9.05 2.42 -13.04
N ALA A 260 -8.63 1.65 -12.02
CA ALA A 260 -8.22 0.26 -12.19
C ALA A 260 -9.40 -0.72 -12.41
N THR A 261 -10.58 -0.42 -11.84
CA THR A 261 -11.74 -1.33 -11.81
C THR A 261 -12.91 -0.90 -12.70
N GLY A 262 -12.85 0.31 -13.26
CA GLY A 262 -13.90 0.91 -14.06
C GLY A 262 -14.99 1.61 -13.22
N PRO A 263 -15.92 2.31 -13.89
CA PRO A 263 -17.00 3.05 -13.27
C PRO A 263 -17.89 2.20 -12.36
N LEU A 264 -18.37 2.81 -11.28
CA LEU A 264 -19.31 2.17 -10.35
C LEU A 264 -20.72 2.71 -10.64
N PRO A 265 -21.67 1.84 -11.04
CA PRO A 265 -23.06 2.25 -11.24
C PRO A 265 -23.71 2.62 -9.91
N VAL A 266 -24.43 3.73 -9.89
CA VAL A 266 -25.28 4.17 -8.78
C VAL A 266 -26.70 4.28 -9.29
N ALA A 267 -27.66 3.73 -8.56
CA ALA A 267 -29.06 3.74 -8.97
C ALA A 267 -29.57 5.18 -9.09
N ASN A 268 -30.23 5.50 -10.22
CA ASN A 268 -30.82 6.80 -10.53
C ASN A 268 -29.83 7.98 -10.60
N GLU A 269 -28.54 7.73 -10.69
CA GLU A 269 -27.50 8.76 -10.78
C GLU A 269 -26.49 8.41 -11.89
N ALA A 270 -25.69 9.40 -12.29
CA ALA A 270 -24.56 9.13 -13.16
C ALA A 270 -23.55 8.20 -12.46
N PRO A 271 -22.88 7.28 -13.18
CA PRO A 271 -21.88 6.41 -12.58
C PRO A 271 -20.79 7.20 -11.85
N VAL A 272 -20.26 6.61 -10.78
CA VAL A 272 -19.08 7.13 -10.11
C VAL A 272 -17.85 6.70 -10.89
N THR A 273 -17.02 7.66 -11.27
CA THR A 273 -15.78 7.46 -12.04
C THR A 273 -14.58 8.01 -11.31
N SER A 274 -13.37 7.65 -11.75
CA SER A 274 -12.13 8.24 -11.27
C SER A 274 -12.10 9.78 -11.37
N GLU A 275 -12.74 10.34 -12.40
CA GLU A 275 -12.75 11.79 -12.67
C GLU A 275 -13.75 12.53 -11.78
N ASN A 276 -14.87 11.91 -11.39
CA ASN A 276 -15.94 12.61 -10.67
C ASN A 276 -16.01 12.30 -9.17
N ILE A 277 -15.29 11.28 -8.67
CA ILE A 277 -15.39 10.87 -7.27
C ILE A 277 -14.98 11.95 -6.28
N ALA A 278 -13.90 12.70 -6.58
CA ALA A 278 -13.46 13.80 -5.73
C ALA A 278 -14.53 14.89 -5.63
N GLN A 279 -15.08 15.30 -6.75
CA GLN A 279 -16.18 16.27 -6.80
C GLN A 279 -17.38 15.78 -5.97
N ARG A 280 -17.76 14.51 -6.13
CA ARG A 280 -18.90 13.93 -5.41
C ARG A 280 -18.67 13.86 -3.90
N LEU A 281 -17.52 13.34 -3.46
CA LEU A 281 -17.26 13.13 -2.03
C LEU A 281 -16.94 14.43 -1.28
N LEU A 282 -16.22 15.35 -1.92
CA LEU A 282 -15.69 16.54 -1.25
C LEU A 282 -16.56 17.77 -1.42
N ILE A 283 -17.36 17.87 -2.48
CA ILE A 283 -18.11 19.08 -2.83
C ILE A 283 -19.61 18.81 -2.91
N ASP A 284 -20.05 17.91 -3.81
CA ASP A 284 -21.48 17.70 -4.06
C ASP A 284 -22.21 17.10 -2.86
N ALA A 285 -21.49 16.28 -2.09
CA ALA A 285 -21.98 15.75 -0.83
C ALA A 285 -22.41 16.83 0.19
N TYR A 286 -22.11 18.10 -0.04
CA TYR A 286 -22.40 19.21 0.88
C TYR A 286 -23.30 20.31 0.29
N LYS A 287 -23.76 20.18 -0.95
CA LYS A 287 -24.55 21.21 -1.63
C LYS A 287 -26.02 21.29 -1.20
N GLY A 288 -26.61 20.26 -0.61
CA GLY A 288 -28.04 20.15 -0.35
C GLY A 288 -28.53 20.56 1.05
N GLY A 289 -27.67 21.08 1.93
CA GLY A 289 -28.05 21.34 3.32
C GLY A 289 -28.36 20.08 4.15
N GLY A 290 -28.84 20.23 5.38
CA GLY A 290 -28.98 19.12 6.34
C GLY A 290 -30.06 18.08 6.01
N ALA A 291 -31.03 18.39 5.16
CA ALA A 291 -32.16 17.48 4.86
C ALA A 291 -31.74 16.21 4.13
N ASP A 292 -30.67 16.25 3.32
CA ASP A 292 -30.21 15.13 2.51
C ASP A 292 -29.00 14.39 3.11
N LEU A 293 -28.58 14.73 4.33
CA LEU A 293 -27.39 14.15 4.97
C LEU A 293 -27.45 12.62 5.04
N LYS A 294 -28.57 12.06 5.46
CA LYS A 294 -28.75 10.63 5.62
C LYS A 294 -28.61 9.88 4.28
N GLN A 295 -29.28 10.37 3.23
CA GLN A 295 -29.20 9.75 1.90
C GLN A 295 -27.78 9.80 1.32
N ARG A 296 -27.06 10.90 1.55
CA ARG A 296 -25.66 11.05 1.11
C ARG A 296 -24.72 10.11 1.83
N HIS A 297 -24.87 9.97 3.17
CA HIS A 297 -24.11 9.01 3.94
C HIS A 297 -24.35 7.57 3.45
N GLU A 298 -25.61 7.21 3.22
CA GLU A 298 -25.96 5.90 2.68
C GLU A 298 -25.33 5.66 1.28
N THR A 299 -25.34 6.67 0.41
CA THR A 299 -24.70 6.57 -0.91
C THR A 299 -23.19 6.41 -0.81
N ASN A 300 -22.53 7.24 0.02
CA ASN A 300 -21.07 7.14 0.24
C ASN A 300 -20.68 5.80 0.85
N ASN A 301 -21.44 5.29 1.81
CA ASN A 301 -21.22 3.98 2.42
C ASN A 301 -21.35 2.86 1.39
N LYS A 302 -22.35 2.91 0.50
CA LYS A 302 -22.53 1.97 -0.61
C LYS A 302 -21.37 2.03 -1.60
N ILE A 303 -20.89 3.22 -1.92
CA ILE A 303 -19.73 3.40 -2.80
C ILE A 303 -18.49 2.74 -2.16
N MET A 304 -18.18 3.05 -0.91
CA MET A 304 -17.03 2.48 -0.21
C MET A 304 -17.12 0.95 -0.08
N ALA A 305 -18.26 0.41 0.33
CA ALA A 305 -18.48 -1.03 0.41
C ALA A 305 -18.31 -1.72 -0.94
N SER A 306 -18.83 -1.11 -2.02
CA SER A 306 -18.70 -1.63 -3.38
C SER A 306 -17.26 -1.59 -3.88
N LEU A 307 -16.49 -0.57 -3.54
CA LEU A 307 -15.06 -0.48 -3.87
C LEU A 307 -14.25 -1.55 -3.16
N VAL A 308 -14.50 -1.78 -1.87
CA VAL A 308 -13.85 -2.86 -1.11
C VAL A 308 -14.18 -4.22 -1.75
N THR A 309 -15.44 -4.47 -2.10
CA THR A 309 -15.85 -5.70 -2.78
C THR A 309 -15.17 -5.88 -4.14
N ARG A 310 -15.07 -4.81 -4.94
CA ARG A 310 -14.37 -4.84 -6.24
C ARG A 310 -12.86 -5.07 -6.07
N ALA A 311 -12.24 -4.40 -5.12
CA ALA A 311 -10.81 -4.56 -4.83
C ALA A 311 -10.47 -6.01 -4.45
N GLN A 312 -11.41 -6.75 -3.90
CA GLN A 312 -11.27 -8.17 -3.55
C GLN A 312 -11.51 -9.12 -4.75
N SER A 313 -11.89 -8.62 -5.92
CA SER A 313 -12.08 -9.49 -7.09
C SER A 313 -10.73 -9.94 -7.65
N PRO A 314 -10.55 -11.24 -7.96
CA PRO A 314 -9.31 -11.77 -8.56
C PRO A 314 -8.88 -11.01 -9.81
N ALA A 315 -9.86 -10.59 -10.62
CA ALA A 315 -9.62 -9.85 -11.87
C ALA A 315 -9.07 -8.43 -11.65
N TYR A 316 -9.37 -7.83 -10.50
CA TYR A 316 -8.99 -6.45 -10.21
C TYR A 316 -7.89 -6.31 -9.15
N LEU A 317 -7.77 -7.29 -8.25
CA LEU A 317 -6.83 -7.21 -7.12
C LEU A 317 -5.38 -6.85 -7.53
N PRO A 318 -4.78 -7.46 -8.56
CA PRO A 318 -3.42 -7.08 -8.97
C PRO A 318 -3.33 -5.65 -9.53
N LYS A 319 -4.37 -5.19 -10.23
CA LYS A 319 -4.42 -3.83 -10.79
C LYS A 319 -4.61 -2.80 -9.69
N VAL A 320 -5.49 -3.08 -8.72
CA VAL A 320 -5.74 -2.24 -7.55
C VAL A 320 -4.49 -2.16 -6.68
N ALA A 321 -3.85 -3.29 -6.38
CA ALA A 321 -2.61 -3.32 -5.61
C ALA A 321 -1.52 -2.45 -6.27
N ARG A 322 -1.29 -2.62 -7.56
CA ARG A 322 -0.33 -1.79 -8.31
C ARG A 322 -0.66 -0.30 -8.24
N ALA A 323 -1.93 0.06 -8.42
CA ALA A 323 -2.38 1.45 -8.37
C ALA A 323 -2.15 2.06 -6.98
N LEU A 324 -2.47 1.34 -5.90
CA LEU A 324 -2.29 1.80 -4.52
C LEU A 324 -0.82 1.90 -4.12
N ILE A 325 0.00 0.90 -4.48
CA ILE A 325 1.45 0.94 -4.25
C ILE A 325 2.08 2.16 -4.92
N GLY A 326 1.65 2.49 -6.13
CA GLY A 326 2.14 3.67 -6.85
C GLY A 326 1.79 5.02 -6.20
N LEU A 327 0.80 5.06 -5.30
CA LEU A 327 0.36 6.26 -4.59
C LEU A 327 0.92 6.37 -3.16
N ALA A 328 1.59 5.34 -2.67
CA ALA A 328 2.11 5.31 -1.32
C ALA A 328 3.20 6.38 -1.06
N PRO A 329 4.15 6.65 -1.99
CA PRO A 329 5.14 7.70 -1.81
C PRO A 329 4.52 9.11 -1.62
N GLU A 330 3.34 9.34 -2.22
CA GLU A 330 2.57 10.59 -2.08
C GLU A 330 1.62 10.55 -0.89
N ARG A 331 1.60 9.44 -0.11
CA ARG A 331 0.81 9.24 1.12
C ARG A 331 -0.72 9.21 0.91
N HIS A 332 -1.18 8.94 -0.32
CA HIS A 332 -2.60 8.75 -0.63
C HIS A 332 -3.13 7.37 -0.19
N PHE A 333 -2.21 6.43 0.01
CA PHE A 333 -2.44 5.09 0.53
C PHE A 333 -1.42 4.78 1.61
N GLN A 334 -1.86 4.35 2.78
CA GLN A 334 -0.98 4.08 3.91
C GLN A 334 -1.51 2.88 4.70
N VAL A 335 -0.59 2.10 5.25
CA VAL A 335 -0.92 0.86 5.97
C VAL A 335 -0.19 0.84 7.31
N ASN A 336 -0.89 0.48 8.38
CA ASN A 336 -0.29 0.16 9.66
C ASN A 336 -0.73 -1.23 10.09
N MET A 337 0.20 -2.17 10.22
CA MET A 337 -0.02 -3.53 10.70
C MET A 337 0.56 -3.67 12.10
N ARG A 338 -0.19 -4.32 13.01
CA ARG A 338 0.30 -4.60 14.36
C ARG A 338 1.21 -5.81 14.44
N ASP A 339 1.27 -6.59 13.36
CA ASP A 339 2.20 -7.69 13.21
C ASP A 339 3.54 -7.14 12.69
N PRO A 340 4.65 -7.26 13.43
CA PRO A 340 5.95 -6.74 13.02
C PRO A 340 6.50 -7.43 11.76
N ASP A 341 6.15 -8.70 11.53
CA ASP A 341 6.59 -9.46 10.35
C ASP A 341 5.91 -8.98 9.06
N LEU A 342 4.79 -8.24 9.19
CA LEU A 342 4.16 -7.51 8.09
C LEU A 342 4.62 -6.05 8.05
N GLN A 343 4.65 -5.38 9.21
CA GLN A 343 4.93 -3.95 9.30
C GLN A 343 6.33 -3.57 8.79
N GLY A 344 7.35 -4.34 9.20
CA GLY A 344 8.73 -4.09 8.79
C GLY A 344 8.94 -4.09 7.28
N PRO A 345 8.58 -5.17 6.58
CA PRO A 345 8.66 -5.21 5.11
C PRO A 345 7.82 -4.14 4.41
N LEU A 346 6.61 -3.84 4.90
CA LEU A 346 5.78 -2.76 4.33
C LEU A 346 6.45 -1.38 4.49
N ASN A 347 7.17 -1.17 5.60
CA ASN A 347 7.92 0.05 5.84
C ASN A 347 9.10 0.19 4.87
N SER A 348 9.78 -0.89 4.54
CA SER A 348 10.92 -0.88 3.62
C SER A 348 10.58 -0.48 2.17
N ILE A 349 9.30 -0.43 1.83
CA ILE A 349 8.77 -0.04 0.51
C ILE A 349 7.80 1.15 0.60
N ASP A 350 7.91 1.96 1.63
CA ASP A 350 7.18 3.21 1.86
C ASP A 350 5.65 3.09 1.89
N LEU A 351 5.10 1.89 2.15
CA LEU A 351 3.65 1.67 2.24
C LEU A 351 3.04 2.11 3.58
N THR A 352 3.86 2.38 4.58
CA THR A 352 3.37 2.65 5.95
C THR A 352 3.16 4.13 6.25
N GLY A 353 3.60 5.02 5.36
CA GLY A 353 3.58 6.45 5.63
C GLY A 353 4.40 6.83 6.86
N ALA A 354 5.41 6.03 7.21
CA ALA A 354 6.36 6.31 8.28
C ALA A 354 7.16 7.57 7.97
N LEU A 355 7.52 8.29 9.02
CA LEU A 355 8.53 9.33 8.94
C LEU A 355 9.88 8.72 9.35
N SER A 356 10.88 8.88 8.51
CA SER A 356 12.23 8.43 8.87
C SER A 356 12.90 9.51 9.73
N ASP A 357 13.24 9.16 10.97
CA ASP A 357 14.08 9.97 11.84
C ASP A 357 15.56 9.86 11.44
N GLN A 358 15.88 8.94 10.55
CA GLN A 358 17.24 8.60 10.18
C GLN A 358 17.47 8.87 8.68
N VAL A 359 17.60 10.12 8.33
CA VAL A 359 18.25 10.48 7.08
C VAL A 359 19.55 11.22 7.47
N PRO A 360 20.64 10.46 7.73
CA PRO A 360 21.93 11.06 8.03
C PRO A 360 22.30 11.97 6.86
N ASP A 361 22.75 13.18 7.16
CA ASP A 361 23.22 14.15 6.16
C ASP A 361 22.16 14.64 5.17
N SER A 362 20.86 14.50 5.46
CA SER A 362 19.83 15.09 4.61
C SER A 362 19.30 16.38 5.24
N ASP A 363 19.33 17.46 4.45
CA ASP A 363 18.63 18.72 4.74
C ASP A 363 17.11 18.61 4.44
N THR A 364 16.54 17.42 4.60
CA THR A 364 15.12 17.19 4.31
C THR A 364 14.28 17.67 5.48
N PHE A 365 13.27 18.47 5.21
CA PHE A 365 12.24 18.80 6.18
C PHE A 365 10.86 18.51 5.59
N GLY A 366 9.94 18.09 6.44
CA GLY A 366 8.55 17.89 6.09
C GLY A 366 7.68 19.04 6.60
N VAL A 367 6.73 19.48 5.79
CA VAL A 367 5.69 20.41 6.20
C VAL A 367 4.37 19.68 6.24
N PHE A 368 3.84 19.51 7.44
CA PHE A 368 2.53 18.88 7.64
C PHE A 368 1.52 19.96 8.00
N THR A 369 0.41 19.99 7.28
CA THR A 369 -0.63 20.98 7.51
C THR A 369 -1.90 20.31 7.99
N ALA A 370 -2.50 20.84 9.04
CA ALA A 370 -3.85 20.54 9.44
C ALA A 370 -4.72 21.77 9.20
N SER A 371 -5.91 21.59 8.66
CA SER A 371 -6.90 22.66 8.61
C SER A 371 -7.75 22.61 9.89
N SER A 372 -8.28 23.76 10.31
CA SER A 372 -9.37 23.81 11.28
C SER A 372 -10.52 22.90 10.84
N PRO A 373 -11.43 22.43 11.71
CA PRO A 373 -12.52 21.53 11.35
C PRO A 373 -13.53 22.21 10.41
N ASN A 374 -13.11 22.41 9.17
CA ASN A 374 -13.88 22.96 8.07
C ASN A 374 -13.39 22.31 6.76
N LYS A 375 -14.21 22.40 5.71
CA LYS A 375 -13.93 21.76 4.40
C LYS A 375 -13.29 22.72 3.38
N VAL A 376 -12.55 23.72 3.85
CA VAL A 376 -11.98 24.76 2.97
C VAL A 376 -10.74 24.25 2.22
N ALA A 377 -10.12 23.20 2.70
CA ALA A 377 -8.87 22.67 2.14
C ALA A 377 -9.00 22.30 0.64
N VAL A 378 -10.19 21.84 0.22
CA VAL A 378 -10.47 21.49 -1.20
C VAL A 378 -10.37 22.69 -2.13
N TYR A 379 -10.56 23.92 -1.63
CA TYR A 379 -10.49 25.17 -2.40
C TYR A 379 -9.13 25.87 -2.27
N GLN A 380 -8.22 25.35 -1.46
CA GLN A 380 -6.92 25.95 -1.22
C GLN A 380 -5.91 25.45 -2.26
N LYS A 381 -5.19 26.37 -2.86
CA LYS A 381 -3.99 26.09 -3.64
C LYS A 381 -2.78 26.46 -2.78
N ARG A 382 -1.90 25.49 -2.52
CA ARG A 382 -0.73 25.68 -1.67
C ARG A 382 0.53 25.53 -2.52
N SER A 383 1.53 26.35 -2.22
CA SER A 383 2.89 26.21 -2.74
C SER A 383 3.88 26.39 -1.60
N ILE A 384 4.99 25.67 -1.67
CA ILE A 384 6.09 25.76 -0.73
C ILE A 384 7.34 26.09 -1.53
N ASP A 385 7.93 27.25 -1.26
CA ASP A 385 9.22 27.63 -1.84
C ASP A 385 10.32 27.38 -0.80
N ARG A 386 11.29 26.53 -1.15
CA ARG A 386 12.45 26.25 -0.31
C ARG A 386 13.65 27.03 -0.83
N GLN A 387 14.26 27.84 0.04
CA GLN A 387 15.54 28.48 -0.21
C GLN A 387 16.58 27.88 0.75
N VAL A 388 17.64 27.33 0.20
CA VAL A 388 18.79 26.82 0.97
C VAL A 388 19.94 27.78 0.76
N GLN A 389 20.43 28.39 1.84
CA GLN A 389 21.69 29.14 1.85
C GLN A 389 22.77 28.17 2.35
N VAL A 390 23.79 27.96 1.53
CA VAL A 390 24.97 27.15 1.84
C VAL A 390 26.10 28.05 2.21
#